data_4af7977ebca72804c788733ced5e35b7
#
_entry.id   4af7977ebca72804c788733ced5e35b7
#
_cell.length_a   1.000
_cell.length_b   1.000
_cell.length_c   1.000
_cell.angle_alpha   90.00
_cell.angle_beta   90.00
_cell.angle_gamma   90.00
#
_symmetry.space_group_name_H-M   'P 1'
#
loop_
_entity.id
_entity.type
_entity.pdbx_description
1 polymer ?
#
loop_
_entity_poly.entity_id
_entity_poly.type
_entity_poly.pdbx_seq_one_letter_code
_entity_poly.pdbx_strand_id
1 'polypeptide(L)'
;VSRGLGDVYKRQEDVLPAADLSETESSYYERIKSSPEFHLFKEDFENEVELFRENMNLVVQKNTALDVKTLLKNTLSIVSNHSGSISILDMLQNMREYDDSTYTHSLNVALICNILAGWLKLPKEDVELATACGLFHDIGKMLIPYSIIAKPGRLSEEEFATVKKHPALGYELLQSQDVDVHVKNAALMHHERSDGSGYPAKLKGNQIDPYARMVAIADVYDAMTAARCYRGPLCPFCVIEMFETEGFQKYDVSILLPFLENVVNS
;
A
#
# COMPACT_ATOMS: atom_id res chain seq x y z
N VAL A 1 9.00 -22.06 -15.98
CA VAL A 1 8.23 -22.12 -14.72
C VAL A 1 7.94 -20.71 -14.30
N SER A 2 6.65 -20.33 -14.35
CA SER A 2 6.18 -19.01 -13.95
C SER A 2 6.30 -18.87 -12.42
N ARG A 3 7.26 -18.08 -11.98
CA ARG A 3 7.40 -17.68 -10.58
C ARG A 3 6.58 -16.41 -10.37
N GLY A 4 5.33 -16.57 -9.89
CA GLY A 4 4.44 -15.46 -9.53
C GLY A 4 4.70 -14.94 -8.12
N LEU A 5 3.90 -13.99 -7.66
CA LEU A 5 3.97 -13.39 -6.30
C LEU A 5 3.99 -14.41 -5.16
N GLY A 6 3.53 -15.65 -5.38
CA GLY A 6 3.82 -16.77 -4.49
C GLY A 6 5.33 -16.97 -4.24
N ASP A 7 6.18 -16.51 -5.14
CA ASP A 7 7.64 -16.58 -4.97
C ASP A 7 8.20 -15.40 -4.14
N VAL A 8 7.54 -14.24 -4.10
CA VAL A 8 7.93 -13.17 -3.16
C VAL A 8 7.69 -13.65 -1.72
N TYR A 9 6.60 -14.39 -1.49
CA TYR A 9 6.34 -15.07 -0.21
C TYR A 9 7.18 -16.35 -0.01
N LYS A 10 7.70 -16.98 -1.07
CA LYS A 10 8.51 -18.21 -1.00
C LYS A 10 10.03 -17.96 -0.95
N ARG A 11 10.53 -16.84 -1.51
CA ARG A 11 11.98 -16.49 -1.52
C ARG A 11 12.54 -16.00 -0.16
N GLN A 12 11.86 -16.26 0.92
CA GLN A 12 12.30 -15.83 2.26
C GLN A 12 13.54 -16.57 2.81
N GLU A 13 14.12 -17.52 2.05
CA GLU A 13 15.31 -18.25 2.49
C GLU A 13 16.63 -17.62 2.03
N ASP A 14 16.60 -16.69 1.05
CA ASP A 14 17.81 -16.04 0.49
C ASP A 14 17.89 -14.53 0.81
N VAL A 15 17.27 -14.08 1.89
CA VAL A 15 17.37 -12.66 2.29
C VAL A 15 18.76 -12.39 2.80
N LEU A 16 19.49 -11.53 2.09
CA LEU A 16 20.71 -10.89 2.60
C LEU A 16 20.45 -10.36 4.02
N PRO A 17 21.42 -10.48 4.95
CA PRO A 17 21.26 -9.94 6.29
C PRO A 17 20.87 -8.47 6.18
N ALA A 18 19.98 -8.04 7.08
CA ALA A 18 19.56 -6.64 7.17
C ALA A 18 20.82 -5.76 7.07
N ALA A 19 20.85 -4.89 6.07
CA ALA A 19 21.97 -3.97 5.90
C ALA A 19 22.13 -3.22 7.23
N ASP A 20 23.32 -3.26 7.78
CA ASP A 20 23.68 -2.49 8.98
C ASP A 20 23.50 -1.02 8.57
N LEU A 21 22.41 -0.38 9.06
CA LEU A 21 22.16 1.03 8.80
C LEU A 21 23.39 1.79 9.28
N SER A 22 23.96 2.66 8.44
CA SER A 22 25.10 3.47 8.84
C SER A 22 24.71 4.30 10.08
N GLU A 23 25.65 4.59 10.97
CA GLU A 23 25.41 5.44 12.15
C GLU A 23 24.75 6.78 11.78
N THR A 24 24.97 7.27 10.57
CA THR A 24 24.38 8.50 10.03
C THR A 24 22.90 8.34 9.70
N GLU A 25 22.45 7.20 9.16
CA GLU A 25 21.04 6.92 8.85
C GLU A 25 20.23 6.69 10.12
N SER A 26 20.73 5.92 11.06
CA SER A 26 20.12 5.77 12.39
C SER A 26 19.92 7.12 13.06
N SER A 27 20.91 8.00 13.04
CA SER A 27 20.81 9.38 13.55
C SER A 27 19.78 10.23 12.83
N TYR A 28 19.54 10.03 11.52
CA TYR A 28 18.53 10.77 10.75
C TYR A 28 17.11 10.36 11.18
N TYR A 29 16.81 9.08 11.21
CA TYR A 29 15.49 8.57 11.61
C TYR A 29 15.16 8.88 13.07
N GLU A 30 16.13 8.84 13.97
CA GLU A 30 15.93 9.24 15.37
C GLU A 30 15.60 10.74 15.50
N ARG A 31 16.20 11.60 14.68
CA ARG A 31 15.87 13.03 14.63
C ARG A 31 14.44 13.26 14.13
N ILE A 32 14.00 12.51 13.11
CA ILE A 32 12.61 12.57 12.64
C ILE A 32 11.67 12.17 13.78
N LYS A 33 11.87 11.02 14.41
CA LYS A 33 11.03 10.51 15.52
C LYS A 33 10.90 11.50 16.67
N SER A 34 11.94 12.28 16.96
CA SER A 34 11.93 13.28 18.02
C SER A 34 11.37 14.64 17.58
N SER A 35 11.08 14.84 16.30
CA SER A 35 10.59 16.12 15.78
C SER A 35 9.13 16.40 16.17
N PRO A 36 8.76 17.65 16.46
CA PRO A 36 7.35 18.02 16.68
C PRO A 36 6.48 17.72 15.43
N GLU A 37 7.02 17.87 14.24
CA GLU A 37 6.34 17.61 12.98
C GLU A 37 5.92 16.14 12.87
N PHE A 38 6.81 15.21 13.23
CA PHE A 38 6.49 13.78 13.25
C PHE A 38 5.44 13.42 14.31
N HIS A 39 5.50 14.05 15.49
CA HIS A 39 4.49 13.79 16.53
C HIS A 39 3.08 14.20 16.10
N LEU A 40 2.94 15.35 15.42
CA LEU A 40 1.66 15.78 14.85
C LEU A 40 1.21 14.86 13.72
N PHE A 41 2.10 14.48 12.82
CA PHE A 41 1.80 13.52 11.76
C PHE A 41 1.31 12.20 12.34
N LYS A 42 2.00 11.68 13.35
CA LYS A 42 1.64 10.43 14.03
C LYS A 42 0.23 10.50 14.62
N GLU A 43 -0.12 11.60 15.30
CA GLU A 43 -1.45 11.79 15.88
C GLU A 43 -2.54 11.83 14.81
N ASP A 44 -2.35 12.62 13.73
CA ASP A 44 -3.30 12.70 12.62
C ASP A 44 -3.45 11.33 11.92
N PHE A 45 -2.33 10.60 11.73
CA PHE A 45 -2.31 9.29 11.11
C PHE A 45 -3.05 8.24 11.95
N GLU A 46 -2.77 8.14 13.25
CA GLU A 46 -3.41 7.19 14.16
C GLU A 46 -4.91 7.45 14.29
N ASN A 47 -5.33 8.71 14.32
CA ASN A 47 -6.74 9.09 14.33
C ASN A 47 -7.46 8.66 13.04
N GLU A 48 -6.82 8.82 11.88
CA GLU A 48 -7.42 8.38 10.61
C GLU A 48 -7.49 6.86 10.48
N VAL A 49 -6.48 6.13 10.95
CA VAL A 49 -6.50 4.66 11.01
C VAL A 49 -7.68 4.16 11.85
N GLU A 50 -7.93 4.78 13.01
CA GLU A 50 -9.04 4.38 13.86
C GLU A 50 -10.40 4.71 13.23
N LEU A 51 -10.55 5.90 12.65
CA LEU A 51 -11.75 6.29 11.92
C LEU A 51 -12.02 5.34 10.73
N PHE A 52 -10.97 4.96 10.00
CA PHE A 52 -11.08 4.01 8.89
C PHE A 52 -11.53 2.63 9.40
N ARG A 53 -10.94 2.15 10.50
CA ARG A 53 -11.32 0.90 11.16
C ARG A 53 -12.79 0.88 11.58
N GLU A 54 -13.27 1.94 12.24
CA GLU A 54 -14.66 2.08 12.67
C GLU A 54 -15.63 2.05 11.49
N ASN A 55 -15.34 2.80 10.42
CA ASN A 55 -16.15 2.82 9.20
C ASN A 55 -16.22 1.45 8.54
N MET A 56 -15.08 0.75 8.41
CA MET A 56 -15.04 -0.59 7.83
C MET A 56 -15.87 -1.59 8.65
N ASN A 57 -15.78 -1.54 9.97
CA ASN A 57 -16.58 -2.38 10.85
C ASN A 57 -18.09 -2.12 10.67
N LEU A 58 -18.51 -0.87 10.51
CA LEU A 58 -19.91 -0.52 10.25
C LEU A 58 -20.40 -1.05 8.90
N VAL A 59 -19.59 -0.92 7.86
CA VAL A 59 -19.92 -1.45 6.52
C VAL A 59 -20.08 -2.96 6.55
N VAL A 60 -19.13 -3.69 7.15
CA VAL A 60 -19.15 -5.16 7.15
C VAL A 60 -20.22 -5.74 8.07
N GLN A 61 -20.38 -5.17 9.29
CA GLN A 61 -21.29 -5.74 10.29
C GLN A 61 -22.74 -5.27 10.13
N LYS A 62 -22.95 -4.03 9.67
CA LYS A 62 -24.27 -3.40 9.61
C LYS A 62 -24.74 -3.12 8.20
N ASN A 63 -23.95 -3.46 7.19
CA ASN A 63 -24.23 -3.16 5.78
C ASN A 63 -24.56 -1.67 5.53
N THR A 64 -23.87 -0.77 6.25
CA THR A 64 -24.02 0.67 6.07
C THR A 64 -23.30 1.17 4.84
N ALA A 65 -23.68 2.35 4.33
CA ALA A 65 -22.92 2.99 3.28
C ALA A 65 -21.54 3.42 3.81
N LEU A 66 -20.53 3.30 2.94
CA LEU A 66 -19.17 3.74 3.20
C LEU A 66 -19.10 5.27 3.11
N ASP A 67 -18.60 5.93 4.15
CA ASP A 67 -18.39 7.39 4.13
C ASP A 67 -17.06 7.75 3.44
N VAL A 68 -17.01 7.47 2.13
CA VAL A 68 -15.83 7.74 1.29
C VAL A 68 -15.40 9.20 1.36
N LYS A 69 -16.35 10.13 1.41
CA LYS A 69 -16.04 11.58 1.39
C LYS A 69 -15.27 12.02 2.62
N THR A 70 -15.71 11.59 3.79
CA THR A 70 -15.02 11.93 5.05
C THR A 70 -13.65 11.26 5.12
N LEU A 71 -13.56 9.97 4.83
CA LEU A 71 -12.31 9.22 4.85
C LEU A 71 -11.28 9.81 3.87
N LEU A 72 -11.69 10.07 2.63
CA LEU A 72 -10.79 10.67 1.65
C LEU A 72 -10.36 12.08 2.03
N LYS A 73 -11.29 12.93 2.51
CA LYS A 73 -10.98 14.28 2.97
C LYS A 73 -9.92 14.28 4.08
N ASN A 74 -10.08 13.40 5.06
CA ASN A 74 -9.15 13.31 6.18
C ASN A 74 -7.77 12.78 5.73
N THR A 75 -7.75 11.74 4.89
CA THR A 75 -6.49 11.23 4.29
C THR A 75 -5.76 12.33 3.51
N LEU A 76 -6.46 13.13 2.71
CA LEU A 76 -5.88 14.26 1.98
C LEU A 76 -5.40 15.37 2.92
N SER A 77 -6.06 15.55 4.08
CA SER A 77 -5.64 16.52 5.08
C SER A 77 -4.29 16.16 5.68
N ILE A 78 -3.97 14.88 5.87
CA ILE A 78 -2.64 14.44 6.33
C ILE A 78 -1.57 14.97 5.37
N VAL A 79 -1.76 14.81 4.06
CA VAL A 79 -0.78 15.31 3.07
C VAL A 79 -0.66 16.82 3.12
N SER A 80 -1.77 17.54 3.19
CA SER A 80 -1.76 19.02 3.17
C SER A 80 -1.22 19.63 4.45
N ASN A 81 -1.45 19.02 5.61
CA ASN A 81 -0.99 19.51 6.91
C ASN A 81 0.50 19.25 7.14
N HIS A 82 1.06 18.23 6.50
CA HIS A 82 2.42 17.76 6.71
C HIS A 82 3.30 17.88 5.46
N SER A 83 3.12 18.95 4.69
CA SER A 83 3.95 19.31 3.53
C SER A 83 5.21 20.11 3.91
N GLY A 84 5.80 19.82 5.08
CA GLY A 84 6.94 20.54 5.66
C GLY A 84 8.30 20.12 5.11
N SER A 85 9.32 20.19 5.97
CA SER A 85 10.70 19.86 5.63
C SER A 85 11.01 18.37 5.64
N ILE A 86 10.19 17.58 6.33
CA ILE A 86 10.31 16.11 6.41
C ILE A 86 9.34 15.52 5.37
N SER A 87 9.85 14.60 4.54
CA SER A 87 8.99 13.97 3.54
C SER A 87 7.97 13.03 4.22
N ILE A 88 6.76 12.94 3.62
CA ILE A 88 5.74 11.99 4.12
C ILE A 88 6.27 10.56 4.05
N LEU A 89 7.09 10.20 3.06
CA LEU A 89 7.69 8.86 2.98
C LEU A 89 8.60 8.57 4.16
N ASP A 90 9.40 9.54 4.60
CA ASP A 90 10.23 9.40 5.80
C ASP A 90 9.38 9.27 7.07
N MET A 91 8.29 10.04 7.17
CA MET A 91 7.35 9.92 8.27
C MET A 91 6.68 8.54 8.27
N LEU A 92 6.20 8.06 7.14
CA LEU A 92 5.64 6.71 6.99
C LEU A 92 6.66 5.63 7.36
N GLN A 93 7.92 5.79 6.95
CA GLN A 93 8.99 4.86 7.32
C GLN A 93 9.16 4.76 8.85
N ASN A 94 9.04 5.87 9.56
CA ASN A 94 9.11 5.92 11.02
C ASN A 94 7.84 5.40 11.72
N MET A 95 6.67 5.41 11.05
CA MET A 95 5.42 4.84 11.59
C MET A 95 5.42 3.32 11.66
N ARG A 96 6.21 2.63 10.85
CA ARG A 96 6.19 1.16 10.64
C ARG A 96 6.49 0.31 11.86
N GLU A 97 7.03 0.89 12.92
CA GLU A 97 7.28 0.20 14.19
C GLU A 97 6.03 0.08 15.07
N TYR A 98 4.96 0.82 14.76
CA TYR A 98 3.83 1.02 15.68
C TYR A 98 2.60 0.15 15.39
N ASP A 99 2.28 -0.13 14.12
CA ASP A 99 1.10 -0.95 13.75
C ASP A 99 1.28 -1.57 12.36
N ASP A 100 1.02 -2.87 12.23
CA ASP A 100 1.05 -3.65 10.97
C ASP A 100 -0.36 -4.15 10.62
N SER A 101 -1.39 -3.35 10.90
CA SER A 101 -2.77 -3.70 10.54
C SER A 101 -3.08 -3.46 9.07
N THR A 102 -4.11 -4.13 8.56
CA THR A 102 -4.64 -3.88 7.20
C THR A 102 -5.06 -2.42 7.02
N TYR A 103 -5.53 -1.76 8.08
CA TYR A 103 -5.97 -0.36 8.02
C TYR A 103 -4.79 0.60 7.88
N THR A 104 -3.73 0.40 8.66
CA THR A 104 -2.47 1.12 8.56
C THR A 104 -1.86 0.96 7.17
N HIS A 105 -1.79 -0.27 6.66
CA HIS A 105 -1.32 -0.55 5.31
C HIS A 105 -2.14 0.18 4.24
N SER A 106 -3.47 0.14 4.32
CA SER A 106 -4.34 0.85 3.37
C SER A 106 -4.12 2.36 3.37
N LEU A 107 -3.93 2.96 4.56
CA LEU A 107 -3.61 4.39 4.68
C LEU A 107 -2.22 4.71 4.11
N ASN A 108 -1.21 3.89 4.40
CA ASN A 108 0.13 4.04 3.81
C ASN A 108 0.06 4.02 2.28
N VAL A 109 -0.60 3.01 1.70
CA VAL A 109 -0.74 2.88 0.25
C VAL A 109 -1.49 4.07 -0.35
N ALA A 110 -2.52 4.60 0.33
CA ALA A 110 -3.23 5.81 -0.09
C ALA A 110 -2.30 7.03 -0.15
N LEU A 111 -1.49 7.25 0.89
CA LEU A 111 -0.54 8.37 0.95
C LEU A 111 0.57 8.22 -0.10
N ILE A 112 1.08 7.00 -0.32
CA ILE A 112 2.07 6.73 -1.36
C ILE A 112 1.47 6.97 -2.75
N CYS A 113 0.22 6.56 -3.02
CA CYS A 113 -0.48 6.84 -4.27
C CYS A 113 -0.67 8.35 -4.49
N ASN A 114 -1.00 9.11 -3.44
CA ASN A 114 -1.11 10.57 -3.50
C ASN A 114 0.21 11.21 -3.96
N ILE A 115 1.31 10.84 -3.30
CA ILE A 115 2.65 11.35 -3.61
C ILE A 115 3.05 10.98 -5.04
N LEU A 116 2.86 9.71 -5.42
CA LEU A 116 3.17 9.21 -6.76
C LEU A 116 2.39 9.94 -7.84
N ALA A 117 1.09 10.17 -7.63
CA ALA A 117 0.25 10.94 -8.54
C ALA A 117 0.74 12.40 -8.68
N GLY A 118 1.22 12.99 -7.58
CA GLY A 118 1.87 14.30 -7.58
C GLY A 118 3.18 14.32 -8.39
N TRP A 119 4.04 13.32 -8.24
CA TRP A 119 5.28 13.18 -9.02
C TRP A 119 5.01 13.00 -10.52
N LEU A 120 3.92 12.31 -10.85
CA LEU A 120 3.44 12.17 -12.23
C LEU A 120 2.76 13.44 -12.75
N LYS A 121 2.63 14.48 -11.91
CA LYS A 121 1.98 15.76 -12.23
C LYS A 121 0.54 15.60 -12.75
N LEU A 122 -0.19 14.67 -12.16
CA LEU A 122 -1.58 14.45 -12.52
C LEU A 122 -2.46 15.62 -12.04
N PRO A 123 -3.61 15.89 -12.69
CA PRO A 123 -4.59 16.83 -12.20
C PRO A 123 -5.05 16.50 -10.77
N LYS A 124 -5.52 17.51 -10.04
CA LYS A 124 -5.93 17.36 -8.64
C LYS A 124 -6.98 16.25 -8.45
N GLU A 125 -7.96 16.19 -9.34
CA GLU A 125 -9.01 15.18 -9.32
C GLU A 125 -8.44 13.76 -9.45
N ASP A 126 -7.43 13.58 -10.30
CA ASP A 126 -6.75 12.28 -10.49
C ASP A 126 -5.87 11.92 -9.28
N VAL A 127 -5.25 12.92 -8.60
CA VAL A 127 -4.52 12.72 -7.35
C VAL A 127 -5.47 12.26 -6.24
N GLU A 128 -6.63 12.91 -6.09
CA GLU A 128 -7.65 12.51 -5.13
C GLU A 128 -8.18 11.10 -5.42
N LEU A 129 -8.41 10.78 -6.69
CA LEU A 129 -8.88 9.46 -7.13
C LEU A 129 -7.82 8.37 -6.89
N ALA A 130 -6.54 8.64 -7.19
CA ALA A 130 -5.44 7.72 -6.88
C ALA A 130 -5.34 7.44 -5.37
N THR A 131 -5.52 8.46 -4.55
CA THR A 131 -5.55 8.34 -3.09
C THR A 131 -6.70 7.43 -2.62
N ALA A 132 -7.91 7.63 -3.16
CA ALA A 132 -9.06 6.78 -2.87
C ALA A 132 -8.84 5.33 -3.33
N CYS A 133 -8.24 5.12 -4.51
CA CYS A 133 -7.88 3.79 -5.00
C CYS A 133 -6.92 3.07 -4.04
N GLY A 134 -5.90 3.77 -3.53
CA GLY A 134 -4.99 3.24 -2.52
C GLY A 134 -5.69 2.93 -1.19
N LEU A 135 -6.59 3.80 -0.73
CA LEU A 135 -7.27 3.64 0.57
C LEU A 135 -8.17 2.39 0.61
N PHE A 136 -8.85 2.08 -0.50
CA PHE A 136 -9.86 1.01 -0.54
C PHE A 136 -9.40 -0.25 -1.29
N HIS A 137 -8.14 -0.33 -1.76
CA HIS A 137 -7.69 -1.48 -2.55
C HIS A 137 -7.86 -2.82 -1.84
N ASP A 138 -7.63 -2.84 -0.54
CA ASP A 138 -7.60 -4.03 0.31
C ASP A 138 -8.90 -4.25 1.13
N ILE A 139 -9.97 -3.49 0.85
CA ILE A 139 -11.23 -3.56 1.63
C ILE A 139 -11.81 -4.97 1.72
N GLY A 140 -11.57 -5.80 0.72
CA GLY A 140 -12.02 -7.20 0.71
C GLY A 140 -11.35 -8.10 1.73
N LYS A 141 -10.22 -7.69 2.32
CA LYS A 141 -9.57 -8.42 3.43
C LYS A 141 -10.46 -8.47 4.68
N MET A 142 -11.38 -7.52 4.82
CA MET A 142 -12.37 -7.50 5.91
C MET A 142 -13.32 -8.70 5.86
N LEU A 143 -13.46 -9.35 4.71
CA LEU A 143 -14.31 -10.53 4.50
C LEU A 143 -13.54 -11.85 4.58
N ILE A 144 -12.23 -11.79 4.80
CA ILE A 144 -11.37 -12.96 5.03
C ILE A 144 -11.33 -13.25 6.55
N PRO A 145 -11.36 -14.52 6.97
CA PRO A 145 -11.27 -14.86 8.39
C PRO A 145 -10.03 -14.23 9.06
N TYR A 146 -10.24 -13.51 10.15
CA TYR A 146 -9.17 -12.82 10.88
C TYR A 146 -8.04 -13.76 11.29
N SER A 147 -8.35 -15.02 11.63
CA SER A 147 -7.37 -16.06 11.98
C SER A 147 -6.39 -16.37 10.84
N ILE A 148 -6.76 -16.09 9.59
CA ILE A 148 -5.88 -16.24 8.42
C ILE A 148 -5.07 -14.96 8.20
N ILE A 149 -5.73 -13.79 8.26
CA ILE A 149 -5.06 -12.50 8.04
C ILE A 149 -4.01 -12.22 9.11
N ALA A 150 -4.34 -12.48 10.38
CA ALA A 150 -3.45 -12.23 11.53
C ALA A 150 -2.56 -13.44 11.89
N LYS A 151 -2.49 -14.46 11.03
CA LYS A 151 -1.68 -15.65 11.33
C LYS A 151 -0.19 -15.31 11.40
N PRO A 152 0.48 -15.57 12.53
CA PRO A 152 1.92 -15.44 12.60
C PRO A 152 2.60 -16.53 11.75
N GLY A 153 3.47 -16.12 10.85
CA GLY A 153 4.23 -17.02 10.00
C GLY A 153 3.60 -17.28 8.62
N ARG A 154 4.05 -18.36 7.97
CA ARG A 154 3.65 -18.67 6.58
C ARG A 154 2.21 -19.19 6.52
N LEU A 155 1.47 -18.74 5.51
CA LEU A 155 0.16 -19.29 5.16
C LEU A 155 0.33 -20.63 4.44
N SER A 156 -0.58 -21.58 4.69
CA SER A 156 -0.71 -22.78 3.86
C SER A 156 -1.16 -22.39 2.43
N GLU A 157 -1.08 -23.32 1.49
CA GLU A 157 -1.56 -23.08 0.12
C GLU A 157 -3.07 -22.79 0.09
N GLU A 158 -3.85 -23.45 0.96
CA GLU A 158 -5.29 -23.24 1.09
C GLU A 158 -5.63 -21.90 1.73
N GLU A 159 -4.91 -21.50 2.78
CA GLU A 159 -5.05 -20.20 3.41
C GLU A 159 -4.66 -19.08 2.42
N PHE A 160 -3.57 -19.25 1.69
CA PHE A 160 -3.16 -18.29 0.67
C PHE A 160 -4.18 -18.21 -0.49
N ALA A 161 -4.75 -19.33 -0.92
CA ALA A 161 -5.85 -19.33 -1.90
C ALA A 161 -7.09 -18.59 -1.38
N THR A 162 -7.34 -18.64 -0.07
CA THR A 162 -8.41 -17.87 0.57
C THR A 162 -8.11 -16.39 0.59
N VAL A 163 -6.90 -15.99 0.96
CA VAL A 163 -6.49 -14.57 0.91
C VAL A 163 -6.59 -14.01 -0.51
N LYS A 164 -6.20 -14.77 -1.53
CA LYS A 164 -6.31 -14.34 -2.94
C LYS A 164 -7.73 -14.03 -3.42
N LYS A 165 -8.75 -14.28 -2.64
CA LYS A 165 -10.13 -13.91 -2.96
C LYS A 165 -10.46 -12.45 -2.61
N HIS A 166 -9.64 -11.76 -1.77
CA HIS A 166 -9.95 -10.40 -1.32
C HIS A 166 -10.15 -9.39 -2.47
N PRO A 167 -9.44 -9.47 -3.64
CA PRO A 167 -9.70 -8.51 -4.71
C PRO A 167 -11.13 -8.61 -5.25
N ALA A 168 -11.62 -9.83 -5.49
CA ALA A 168 -12.98 -10.05 -5.96
C ALA A 168 -14.02 -9.68 -4.88
N LEU A 169 -13.77 -10.05 -3.62
CA LEU A 169 -14.64 -9.69 -2.49
C LEU A 169 -14.70 -8.18 -2.28
N GLY A 170 -13.58 -7.46 -2.42
CA GLY A 170 -13.52 -6.01 -2.32
C GLY A 170 -14.30 -5.34 -3.46
N TYR A 171 -14.13 -5.83 -4.67
CA TYR A 171 -14.89 -5.35 -5.83
C TYR A 171 -16.40 -5.54 -5.62
N GLU A 172 -16.84 -6.71 -5.18
CA GLU A 172 -18.25 -7.01 -4.90
C GLU A 172 -18.81 -6.09 -3.81
N LEU A 173 -18.07 -5.87 -2.71
CA LEU A 173 -18.48 -4.97 -1.65
C LEU A 173 -18.64 -3.53 -2.14
N LEU A 174 -17.72 -3.06 -2.97
CA LEU A 174 -17.76 -1.71 -3.52
C LEU A 174 -18.81 -1.50 -4.61
N GLN A 175 -19.40 -2.57 -5.20
CA GLN A 175 -20.47 -2.43 -6.19
C GLN A 175 -21.70 -1.70 -5.64
N SER A 176 -22.02 -1.92 -4.38
CA SER A 176 -23.17 -1.28 -3.70
C SER A 176 -22.85 0.11 -3.15
N GLN A 177 -21.60 0.57 -3.26
CA GLN A 177 -21.16 1.85 -2.71
C GLN A 177 -21.08 2.92 -3.80
N ASP A 178 -21.33 4.19 -3.40
CA ASP A 178 -21.21 5.36 -4.28
C ASP A 178 -19.74 5.77 -4.39
N VAL A 179 -18.97 4.99 -5.15
CA VAL A 179 -17.56 5.23 -5.43
C VAL A 179 -17.29 5.17 -6.93
N ASP A 180 -16.24 5.85 -7.35
CA ASP A 180 -15.79 5.85 -8.74
C ASP A 180 -15.46 4.41 -9.22
N VAL A 181 -15.64 4.18 -10.52
CA VAL A 181 -15.35 2.88 -11.15
C VAL A 181 -13.87 2.49 -10.98
N HIS A 182 -12.96 3.45 -10.99
CA HIS A 182 -11.53 3.22 -10.82
C HIS A 182 -11.19 2.70 -9.42
N VAL A 183 -11.91 3.13 -8.37
CA VAL A 183 -11.76 2.60 -7.02
C VAL A 183 -12.17 1.12 -6.96
N LYS A 184 -13.28 0.77 -7.62
CA LYS A 184 -13.73 -0.64 -7.74
C LYS A 184 -12.71 -1.48 -8.49
N ASN A 185 -12.20 -0.95 -9.62
CA ASN A 185 -11.19 -1.61 -10.43
C ASN A 185 -9.86 -1.76 -9.67
N ALA A 186 -9.44 -0.77 -8.91
CA ALA A 186 -8.23 -0.85 -8.09
C ALA A 186 -8.34 -1.98 -7.05
N ALA A 187 -9.48 -2.12 -6.37
CA ALA A 187 -9.71 -3.23 -5.46
C ALA A 187 -9.62 -4.60 -6.15
N LEU A 188 -10.12 -4.72 -7.40
CA LEU A 188 -10.07 -5.97 -8.15
C LEU A 188 -8.69 -6.28 -8.74
N MET A 189 -7.96 -5.26 -9.23
CA MET A 189 -6.84 -5.44 -10.16
C MET A 189 -5.46 -5.12 -9.58
N HIS A 190 -5.32 -4.62 -8.34
CA HIS A 190 -4.02 -4.21 -7.77
C HIS A 190 -2.99 -5.36 -7.68
N HIS A 191 -3.43 -6.60 -7.71
CA HIS A 191 -2.55 -7.76 -7.80
C HIS A 191 -2.32 -8.27 -9.23
N GLU A 192 -2.88 -7.61 -10.25
CA GLU A 192 -2.52 -7.89 -11.64
C GLU A 192 -1.10 -7.41 -11.94
N ARG A 193 -0.48 -7.98 -12.95
CA ARG A 193 0.88 -7.63 -13.38
C ARG A 193 0.91 -7.46 -14.89
N SER A 194 1.64 -6.49 -15.39
CA SER A 194 1.66 -6.11 -16.82
C SER A 194 2.02 -7.28 -17.75
N ASP A 195 2.79 -8.25 -17.25
CA ASP A 195 3.14 -9.48 -17.98
C ASP A 195 2.05 -10.57 -17.95
N GLY A 196 0.97 -10.38 -17.18
CA GLY A 196 -0.12 -11.34 -16.98
C GLY A 196 0.18 -12.44 -15.96
N SER A 197 1.23 -12.28 -15.16
CA SER A 197 1.56 -13.22 -14.07
C SER A 197 0.73 -13.00 -12.80
N GLY A 198 -0.07 -11.92 -12.76
CA GLY A 198 -0.90 -11.53 -11.63
C GLY A 198 -2.18 -12.35 -11.44
N TYR A 199 -3.07 -11.86 -10.61
CA TYR A 199 -4.40 -12.42 -10.34
C TYR A 199 -5.39 -11.29 -10.00
N PRO A 200 -6.71 -11.53 -10.06
CA PRO A 200 -7.41 -12.79 -10.29
C PRO A 200 -7.60 -13.14 -11.76
N ALA A 201 -7.62 -12.16 -12.69
CA ALA A 201 -8.01 -12.35 -14.08
C ALA A 201 -6.83 -12.52 -15.05
N LYS A 202 -5.59 -12.37 -14.59
CA LYS A 202 -4.34 -12.45 -15.37
C LYS A 202 -4.33 -11.44 -16.53
N LEU A 203 -4.79 -10.23 -16.25
CA LEU A 203 -4.82 -9.11 -17.19
C LEU A 203 -3.39 -8.68 -17.56
N LYS A 204 -3.24 -8.07 -18.74
CA LYS A 204 -1.95 -7.61 -19.26
C LYS A 204 -1.99 -6.14 -19.64
N GLY A 205 -0.93 -5.43 -19.33
CA GLY A 205 -0.69 -4.06 -19.79
C GLY A 205 -1.93 -3.17 -19.66
N ASN A 206 -2.42 -2.65 -20.77
CA ASN A 206 -3.55 -1.71 -20.79
C ASN A 206 -4.91 -2.32 -20.43
N GLN A 207 -5.01 -3.62 -20.21
CA GLN A 207 -6.23 -4.23 -19.67
C GLN A 207 -6.39 -3.95 -18.18
N ILE A 208 -5.29 -3.57 -17.49
CA ILE A 208 -5.27 -3.21 -16.08
C ILE A 208 -5.60 -1.73 -15.97
N ASP A 209 -6.53 -1.39 -15.09
CA ASP A 209 -6.89 0.00 -14.80
C ASP A 209 -5.65 0.84 -14.43
N PRO A 210 -5.49 2.08 -14.96
CA PRO A 210 -4.30 2.89 -14.70
C PRO A 210 -4.06 3.15 -13.22
N TYR A 211 -5.11 3.37 -12.42
CA TYR A 211 -4.97 3.55 -10.97
C TYR A 211 -4.62 2.25 -10.27
N ALA A 212 -5.13 1.11 -10.71
CA ALA A 212 -4.71 -0.20 -10.19
C ALA A 212 -3.21 -0.47 -10.43
N ARG A 213 -2.65 0.01 -11.57
CA ARG A 213 -1.21 -0.07 -11.84
C ARG A 213 -0.38 0.79 -10.89
N MET A 214 -0.89 1.98 -10.49
CA MET A 214 -0.26 2.82 -9.46
C MET A 214 -0.31 2.15 -8.09
N VAL A 215 -1.49 1.67 -7.68
CA VAL A 215 -1.70 0.96 -6.41
C VAL A 215 -0.80 -0.26 -6.33
N ALA A 216 -0.62 -1.02 -7.42
CA ALA A 216 0.24 -2.21 -7.43
C ALA A 216 1.71 -1.92 -7.10
N ILE A 217 2.23 -0.75 -7.46
CA ILE A 217 3.59 -0.30 -7.11
C ILE A 217 3.65 0.15 -5.65
N ALA A 218 2.68 0.98 -5.22
CA ALA A 218 2.60 1.49 -3.86
C ALA A 218 2.41 0.37 -2.82
N ASP A 219 1.52 -0.59 -3.10
CA ASP A 219 1.26 -1.77 -2.27
C ASP A 219 2.53 -2.61 -2.06
N VAL A 220 3.26 -2.92 -3.13
CA VAL A 220 4.49 -3.69 -3.02
C VAL A 220 5.56 -2.91 -2.28
N TYR A 221 5.72 -1.61 -2.53
CA TYR A 221 6.67 -0.78 -1.82
C TYR A 221 6.38 -0.76 -0.30
N ASP A 222 5.13 -0.49 0.09
CA ASP A 222 4.75 -0.51 1.50
C ASP A 222 4.94 -1.91 2.11
N ALA A 223 4.44 -2.95 1.46
CA ALA A 223 4.56 -4.32 1.96
C ALA A 223 6.03 -4.77 2.13
N MET A 224 6.96 -4.30 1.30
CA MET A 224 8.37 -4.68 1.38
C MET A 224 9.16 -3.87 2.39
N THR A 225 8.81 -2.61 2.56
CA THR A 225 9.47 -1.70 3.51
C THR A 225 8.87 -1.76 4.92
N ALA A 226 7.68 -2.33 5.12
CA ALA A 226 7.09 -2.58 6.43
C ALA A 226 7.77 -3.75 7.16
N ALA A 227 7.89 -3.67 8.49
CA ALA A 227 8.20 -4.82 9.33
C ALA A 227 7.02 -5.79 9.32
N ARG A 228 7.28 -7.08 9.19
CA ARG A 228 6.28 -8.14 9.27
C ARG A 228 6.65 -9.11 10.38
N CYS A 229 5.68 -9.77 10.99
CA CYS A 229 5.90 -10.73 12.08
C CYS A 229 6.87 -11.88 11.74
N TYR A 230 7.17 -12.06 10.46
CA TYR A 230 8.07 -13.10 9.94
C TYR A 230 9.29 -12.54 9.18
N ARG A 231 9.44 -11.20 9.05
CA ARG A 231 10.54 -10.55 8.33
C ARG A 231 10.73 -9.11 8.81
N GLY A 232 11.98 -8.70 9.03
CA GLY A 232 12.33 -7.29 9.22
C GLY A 232 12.03 -6.44 7.95
N PRO A 233 11.93 -5.11 8.10
CA PRO A 233 11.75 -4.20 6.98
C PRO A 233 12.96 -4.28 6.05
N LEU A 234 12.72 -4.25 4.73
CA LEU A 234 13.80 -3.98 3.79
C LEU A 234 14.08 -2.48 3.78
N CYS A 235 15.33 -2.11 3.63
CA CYS A 235 15.65 -0.71 3.41
C CYS A 235 15.07 -0.26 2.05
N PRO A 236 14.69 1.01 1.88
CA PRO A 236 14.12 1.51 0.62
C PRO A 236 15.00 1.18 -0.60
N PHE A 237 16.33 1.27 -0.48
CA PHE A 237 17.25 0.93 -1.57
C PHE A 237 17.16 -0.53 -2.00
N CYS A 238 16.99 -1.48 -1.07
CA CYS A 238 16.79 -2.90 -1.42
C CYS A 238 15.49 -3.12 -2.20
N VAL A 239 14.44 -2.34 -1.91
CA VAL A 239 13.18 -2.41 -2.65
C VAL A 239 13.33 -1.81 -4.04
N ILE A 240 14.08 -0.71 -4.17
CA ILE A 240 14.43 -0.11 -5.46
C ILE A 240 15.19 -1.11 -6.33
N GLU A 241 16.24 -1.75 -5.81
CA GLU A 241 17.02 -2.77 -6.52
C GLU A 241 16.14 -3.96 -6.99
N MET A 242 15.18 -4.37 -6.15
CA MET A 242 14.21 -5.39 -6.53
C MET A 242 13.32 -4.93 -7.70
N PHE A 243 12.84 -3.70 -7.68
CA PHE A 243 12.06 -3.15 -8.79
C PHE A 243 12.90 -3.01 -10.07
N GLU A 244 14.16 -2.62 -9.98
CA GLU A 244 15.06 -2.52 -11.12
C GLU A 244 15.36 -3.90 -11.74
N THR A 245 15.49 -4.94 -10.93
CA THR A 245 15.81 -6.28 -11.41
C THR A 245 14.61 -7.06 -11.93
N GLU A 246 13.46 -6.95 -11.28
CA GLU A 246 12.29 -7.79 -11.59
C GLU A 246 11.03 -6.96 -11.98
N GLY A 247 11.01 -5.66 -11.72
CA GLY A 247 9.81 -4.84 -11.81
C GLY A 247 9.44 -4.42 -13.23
N PHE A 248 10.39 -4.15 -14.10
CA PHE A 248 10.12 -3.58 -15.43
C PHE A 248 9.22 -4.45 -16.34
N GLN A 249 9.13 -5.74 -16.10
CA GLN A 249 8.19 -6.61 -16.81
C GLN A 249 6.83 -6.73 -16.14
N LYS A 250 6.81 -6.55 -14.80
CA LYS A 250 5.63 -6.78 -13.97
C LYS A 250 4.79 -5.52 -13.77
N TYR A 251 5.41 -4.35 -13.80
CA TYR A 251 4.76 -3.06 -13.53
C TYR A 251 4.79 -2.14 -14.74
N ASP A 252 3.94 -1.14 -14.72
CA ASP A 252 3.93 -0.09 -15.76
C ASP A 252 5.17 0.79 -15.63
N VAL A 253 6.04 0.72 -16.63
CA VAL A 253 7.32 1.43 -16.65
C VAL A 253 7.13 2.96 -16.61
N SER A 254 6.03 3.47 -17.21
CA SER A 254 5.73 4.91 -17.20
C SER A 254 5.36 5.45 -15.81
N ILE A 255 4.98 4.57 -14.89
CA ILE A 255 4.69 4.88 -13.48
C ILE A 255 5.89 4.50 -12.61
N LEU A 256 6.49 3.33 -12.86
CA LEU A 256 7.57 2.80 -12.04
C LEU A 256 8.84 3.66 -12.10
N LEU A 257 9.26 4.13 -13.29
CA LEU A 257 10.48 4.94 -13.41
C LEU A 257 10.38 6.26 -12.62
N PRO A 258 9.34 7.10 -12.78
CA PRO A 258 9.18 8.29 -11.95
C PRO A 258 9.12 7.99 -10.45
N PHE A 259 8.52 6.84 -10.06
CA PHE A 259 8.51 6.41 -8.67
C PHE A 259 9.93 6.17 -8.14
N LEU A 260 10.73 5.35 -8.83
CA LEU A 260 12.10 5.03 -8.43
C LEU A 260 12.99 6.28 -8.36
N GLU A 261 12.93 7.15 -9.39
CA GLU A 261 13.69 8.40 -9.45
C GLU A 261 13.39 9.33 -8.25
N ASN A 262 12.13 9.43 -7.84
CA ASN A 262 11.74 10.33 -6.76
C ASN A 262 11.94 9.73 -5.37
N VAL A 263 11.75 8.42 -5.19
CA VAL A 263 12.03 7.75 -3.89
C VAL A 263 13.51 7.81 -3.53
N VAL A 264 14.41 7.76 -4.51
CA VAL A 264 15.87 7.92 -4.27
C VAL A 264 16.22 9.34 -3.82
N ASN A 265 15.46 10.33 -4.26
CA ASN A 265 15.74 11.75 -4.03
C ASN A 265 14.90 12.37 -2.89
N SER A 266 13.98 11.61 -2.30
CA SER A 266 13.18 12.04 -1.15
C SER A 266 13.84 11.67 0.14
#